data_402cff670948682c79ef72af2ac357d5
#
_entry.id   402cff670948682c79ef72af2ac357d5
#
_cell.length_a   1.000
_cell.length_b   1.000
_cell.length_c   1.000
_cell.angle_alpha   90.00
_cell.angle_beta   90.00
_cell.angle_gamma   90.00
#
_symmetry.space_group_name_H-M   'P 1'
#
loop_
_entity.id
_entity.type
_entity.pdbx_description
1 polymer ?
#
loop_
_entity_poly.entity_id
_entity_poly.type
_entity_poly.pdbx_seq_one_letter_code
_entity_poly.pdbx_strand_id
1 'polypeptide(L)'
;MSVQFFVQDCISKGMALPSNVESFQHPNELAHVTPYKTVVFCSINIASYLQSIDLGQCLILDDWLSHIGEQSIFDWNVQSTILKENLLNHDGKIFPFHQLQSEKEGFVRPNSGWKPFTGFDFSAGELEQEKNAIRQVEKVNPFELCVLCEKKQISQEFRFWIIEGEVVTHSSYSFDDGHEPYQDDSFLPFVNHVVQLLETTCQNCVIDVCYDEMGDPKVVEVNAISTSGWYGAMEPNLLVNAIEELYLHD
;
A
#
# COMPACT_ATOMS: atom_id res chain seq x y z
N MET A 1 27.01 -7.09 -9.30
CA MET A 1 26.35 -8.36 -8.91
C MET A 1 24.89 -8.25 -9.36
N SER A 2 24.31 -9.31 -9.95
CA SER A 2 22.89 -9.23 -10.37
C SER A 2 21.98 -9.45 -9.18
N VAL A 3 20.96 -8.62 -9.07
CA VAL A 3 19.85 -8.80 -8.12
C VAL A 3 18.85 -9.79 -8.72
N GLN A 4 18.29 -10.68 -7.90
CA GLN A 4 17.22 -11.58 -8.30
C GLN A 4 15.88 -10.97 -7.86
N PHE A 5 14.87 -11.03 -8.72
CA PHE A 5 13.54 -10.52 -8.45
C PHE A 5 12.52 -11.65 -8.48
N PHE A 6 11.66 -11.67 -7.48
CA PHE A 6 10.55 -12.60 -7.39
C PHE A 6 9.24 -11.82 -7.19
N VAL A 7 8.19 -12.21 -7.89
CA VAL A 7 6.86 -11.62 -7.74
C VAL A 7 5.82 -12.72 -7.53
N GLN A 8 5.01 -12.57 -6.48
CA GLN A 8 3.88 -13.47 -6.25
C GLN A 8 2.80 -13.23 -7.32
N ASP A 9 2.20 -14.29 -7.86
CA ASP A 9 1.20 -14.20 -8.93
C ASP A 9 0.04 -13.24 -8.63
N CYS A 10 -0.40 -13.17 -7.37
CA CYS A 10 -1.47 -12.25 -6.96
C CYS A 10 -1.04 -10.77 -6.99
N ILE A 11 0.26 -10.47 -6.96
CA ILE A 11 0.80 -9.11 -7.04
C ILE A 11 0.90 -8.68 -8.51
N SER A 12 1.43 -9.54 -9.38
CA SER A 12 1.61 -9.23 -10.81
C SER A 12 0.30 -9.22 -11.60
N LYS A 13 -0.75 -9.81 -11.05
CA LYS A 13 -2.11 -9.84 -11.66
C LYS A 13 -2.12 -10.25 -13.14
N GLY A 14 -1.21 -11.15 -13.53
CA GLY A 14 -1.09 -11.65 -14.89
C GLY A 14 -0.39 -10.72 -15.87
N MET A 15 0.27 -9.67 -15.42
CA MET A 15 1.11 -8.82 -16.26
C MET A 15 2.30 -9.59 -16.83
N ALA A 16 2.77 -9.18 -18.00
CA ALA A 16 4.02 -9.69 -18.57
C ALA A 16 5.19 -9.27 -17.68
N LEU A 17 5.94 -10.26 -17.18
CA LEU A 17 7.07 -10.02 -16.29
C LEU A 17 8.32 -9.62 -17.08
N PRO A 18 9.17 -8.72 -16.54
CA PRO A 18 10.54 -8.52 -17.01
C PRO A 18 11.32 -9.84 -17.04
N SER A 19 12.27 -9.95 -17.94
CA SER A 19 13.03 -11.21 -18.18
C SER A 19 13.88 -11.67 -16.99
N ASN A 20 14.19 -10.77 -16.05
CA ASN A 20 14.95 -11.01 -14.82
C ASN A 20 14.03 -11.17 -13.59
N VAL A 21 12.71 -11.28 -13.77
CA VAL A 21 11.73 -11.47 -12.69
C VAL A 21 11.10 -12.84 -12.81
N GLU A 22 11.10 -13.59 -11.72
CA GLU A 22 10.48 -14.91 -11.62
C GLU A 22 9.17 -14.82 -10.84
N SER A 23 8.11 -15.53 -11.29
CA SER A 23 6.88 -15.63 -10.53
C SER A 23 6.93 -16.78 -9.52
N PHE A 24 6.18 -16.65 -8.43
CA PHE A 24 5.98 -17.71 -7.45
C PHE A 24 4.56 -17.67 -6.87
N GLN A 25 4.10 -18.79 -6.31
CA GLN A 25 2.80 -18.89 -5.66
C GLN A 25 2.91 -19.13 -4.15
N HIS A 26 3.90 -19.91 -3.74
CA HIS A 26 4.06 -20.32 -2.35
C HIS A 26 5.43 -19.93 -1.78
N PRO A 27 5.53 -19.55 -0.49
CA PRO A 27 6.79 -19.12 0.12
C PRO A 27 7.89 -20.18 0.12
N ASN A 28 7.53 -21.48 0.03
CA ASN A 28 8.51 -22.56 -0.04
C ASN A 28 9.38 -22.51 -1.31
N GLU A 29 8.89 -21.86 -2.37
CA GLU A 29 9.63 -21.65 -3.61
C GLU A 29 10.81 -20.69 -3.41
N LEU A 30 10.77 -19.87 -2.36
CA LEU A 30 11.81 -18.93 -1.97
C LEU A 30 12.87 -19.52 -1.03
N ALA A 31 12.84 -20.83 -0.73
CA ALA A 31 13.75 -21.47 0.22
C ALA A 31 15.25 -21.43 -0.20
N HIS A 32 15.53 -21.13 -1.45
CA HIS A 32 16.88 -21.05 -2.02
C HIS A 32 17.40 -19.62 -2.23
N VAL A 33 16.60 -18.61 -1.91
CA VAL A 33 16.99 -17.21 -2.14
C VAL A 33 18.13 -16.78 -1.22
N THR A 34 18.96 -15.90 -1.72
CA THR A 34 20.05 -15.31 -0.95
C THR A 34 19.62 -13.94 -0.45
N PRO A 35 19.47 -13.71 0.86
CA PRO A 35 19.21 -12.38 1.41
C PRO A 35 20.21 -11.36 0.87
N TYR A 36 19.81 -10.08 0.79
CA TYR A 36 20.58 -8.96 0.23
C TYR A 36 20.84 -8.97 -1.29
N LYS A 37 20.45 -10.06 -1.99
CA LYS A 37 20.56 -10.16 -3.46
C LYS A 37 19.22 -10.52 -4.11
N THR A 38 18.17 -10.52 -3.32
CA THR A 38 16.85 -10.92 -3.77
C THR A 38 15.84 -9.88 -3.33
N VAL A 39 14.99 -9.49 -4.25
CA VAL A 39 13.83 -8.61 -4.00
C VAL A 39 12.56 -9.41 -4.24
N VAL A 40 11.65 -9.38 -3.27
CA VAL A 40 10.41 -10.14 -3.31
C VAL A 40 9.21 -9.20 -3.24
N PHE A 41 8.34 -9.29 -4.24
CA PHE A 41 7.03 -8.65 -4.23
C PHE A 41 5.98 -9.70 -3.86
N CYS A 42 5.26 -9.50 -2.77
CA CYS A 42 4.36 -10.50 -2.24
C CYS A 42 3.19 -9.91 -1.44
N SER A 43 2.21 -10.74 -1.14
CA SER A 43 1.13 -10.35 -0.23
C SER A 43 1.64 -10.09 1.18
N ILE A 44 0.91 -9.29 1.95
CA ILE A 44 1.23 -8.96 3.35
C ILE A 44 1.45 -10.23 4.20
N ASN A 45 0.67 -11.28 3.97
CA ASN A 45 0.83 -12.55 4.71
C ASN A 45 2.18 -13.22 4.41
N ILE A 46 2.64 -13.20 3.16
CA ILE A 46 3.96 -13.71 2.78
C ILE A 46 5.06 -12.80 3.34
N ALA A 47 4.91 -11.48 3.27
CA ALA A 47 5.87 -10.54 3.84
C ALA A 47 6.06 -10.78 5.35
N SER A 48 4.97 -10.95 6.09
CA SER A 48 4.99 -11.29 7.51
C SER A 48 5.70 -12.63 7.78
N TYR A 49 5.45 -13.63 6.93
CA TYR A 49 6.14 -14.91 7.03
C TYR A 49 7.65 -14.77 6.75
N LEU A 50 8.06 -14.06 5.70
CA LEU A 50 9.48 -13.82 5.38
C LEU A 50 10.20 -13.12 6.53
N GLN A 51 9.58 -12.16 7.19
CA GLN A 51 10.16 -11.53 8.38
C GLN A 51 10.33 -12.54 9.53
N SER A 52 9.35 -13.44 9.73
CA SER A 52 9.40 -14.44 10.82
C SER A 52 10.51 -15.48 10.67
N ILE A 53 11.06 -15.63 9.47
CA ILE A 53 12.14 -16.60 9.14
C ILE A 53 13.46 -15.93 8.74
N ASP A 54 13.68 -14.68 9.15
CA ASP A 54 14.87 -13.87 8.86
C ASP A 54 15.16 -13.63 7.36
N LEU A 55 14.13 -13.67 6.51
CA LEU A 55 14.19 -13.29 5.10
C LEU A 55 13.55 -11.91 4.83
N GLY A 56 13.34 -11.11 5.87
CA GLY A 56 12.80 -9.75 5.73
C GLY A 56 13.68 -8.85 4.86
N GLN A 57 14.98 -9.11 4.76
CA GLN A 57 15.91 -8.39 3.87
C GLN A 57 15.61 -8.58 2.37
N CYS A 58 14.75 -9.54 2.01
CA CYS A 58 14.24 -9.68 0.65
C CYS A 58 13.07 -8.74 0.34
N LEU A 59 12.53 -8.07 1.35
CA LEU A 59 11.53 -7.02 1.17
C LEU A 59 12.25 -5.71 0.87
N ILE A 60 11.70 -4.91 -0.03
CA ILE A 60 12.36 -3.73 -0.53
C ILE A 60 12.55 -2.72 0.59
N LEU A 61 13.84 -2.34 0.81
CA LEU A 61 14.27 -1.10 1.44
C LEU A 61 13.63 -0.82 2.79
N ASP A 62 13.63 -1.82 3.66
CA ASP A 62 13.15 -1.61 5.03
C ASP A 62 11.75 -0.98 5.13
N ASP A 63 10.93 -1.13 4.08
CA ASP A 63 9.58 -0.55 4.02
C ASP A 63 8.79 -0.82 5.29
N TRP A 64 8.94 -2.03 5.84
CA TRP A 64 8.31 -2.43 7.08
C TRP A 64 9.11 -2.05 8.33
N LEU A 65 10.38 -1.70 8.16
CA LEU A 65 11.31 -1.34 9.23
C LEU A 65 11.47 0.19 9.34
N SER A 66 10.94 0.95 8.40
CA SER A 66 10.94 2.42 8.43
C SER A 66 10.06 2.92 9.57
N HIS A 67 10.61 2.95 10.77
CA HIS A 67 9.90 3.40 11.95
C HIS A 67 10.34 4.81 12.33
N ILE A 68 9.36 5.69 12.54
CA ILE A 68 9.54 6.88 13.36
C ILE A 68 9.27 6.44 14.80
N GLY A 69 10.30 6.07 15.53
CA GLY A 69 10.16 5.44 16.84
C GLY A 69 9.65 4.00 16.69
N GLU A 70 8.49 3.68 17.29
CA GLU A 70 7.83 2.36 17.16
C GLU A 70 6.70 2.36 16.11
N GLN A 71 6.52 3.44 15.35
CA GLN A 71 5.43 3.61 14.39
C GLN A 71 5.94 3.62 12.97
N SER A 72 5.27 2.88 12.10
CA SER A 72 5.59 2.83 10.67
C SER A 72 4.98 4.01 9.93
N ILE A 73 5.68 4.49 8.88
CA ILE A 73 5.11 5.47 7.92
C ILE A 73 3.83 4.94 7.27
N PHE A 74 3.66 3.62 7.20
CA PHE A 74 2.47 2.99 6.64
C PHE A 74 1.28 2.95 7.60
N ASP A 75 1.46 3.39 8.86
CA ASP A 75 0.38 3.54 9.82
C ASP A 75 -0.37 4.85 9.56
N TRP A 76 -1.70 4.80 9.57
CA TRP A 76 -2.54 5.96 9.24
C TRP A 76 -2.26 7.18 10.15
N ASN A 77 -2.02 6.97 11.43
CA ASN A 77 -1.74 8.08 12.37
C ASN A 77 -0.45 8.83 12.02
N VAL A 78 0.55 8.14 11.44
CA VAL A 78 1.78 8.78 10.96
C VAL A 78 1.48 9.53 9.66
N GLN A 79 0.79 8.88 8.70
CA GLN A 79 0.39 9.52 7.44
C GLN A 79 -0.46 10.76 7.70
N SER A 80 -1.46 10.71 8.59
CA SER A 80 -2.33 11.84 8.90
C SER A 80 -1.58 13.01 9.56
N THR A 81 -0.52 12.73 10.31
CA THR A 81 0.33 13.76 10.92
C THR A 81 1.18 14.50 9.89
N ILE A 82 1.73 13.77 8.91
CA ILE A 82 2.62 14.31 7.88
C ILE A 82 1.81 14.98 6.76
N LEU A 83 0.81 14.28 6.24
CA LEU A 83 0.06 14.69 5.03
C LEU A 83 -1.08 15.65 5.34
N LYS A 84 -1.60 15.65 6.56
CA LYS A 84 -2.68 16.53 7.01
C LYS A 84 -3.87 16.51 6.04
N GLU A 85 -4.31 17.70 5.57
CA GLU A 85 -5.41 17.87 4.62
C GLU A 85 -5.17 17.26 3.23
N ASN A 86 -3.94 16.89 2.90
CA ASN A 86 -3.65 16.14 1.67
C ASN A 86 -4.10 14.68 1.76
N LEU A 87 -4.29 14.13 2.98
CA LEU A 87 -4.82 12.79 3.18
C LEU A 87 -6.35 12.81 3.09
N LEU A 88 -6.95 11.94 2.27
CA LEU A 88 -8.40 11.86 2.04
C LEU A 88 -9.18 11.70 3.35
N ASN A 89 -8.72 10.81 4.22
CA ASN A 89 -9.36 10.49 5.48
C ASN A 89 -8.73 11.22 6.69
N HIS A 90 -8.24 12.46 6.49
CA HIS A 90 -7.60 13.26 7.55
C HIS A 90 -8.53 13.60 8.74
N ASP A 91 -9.85 13.51 8.53
CA ASP A 91 -10.89 13.66 9.57
C ASP A 91 -11.02 12.45 10.51
N GLY A 92 -10.29 11.37 10.21
CA GLY A 92 -10.36 10.11 10.93
C GLY A 92 -10.03 10.22 12.41
N LYS A 93 -10.64 9.33 13.20
CA LYS A 93 -10.38 9.17 14.63
C LYS A 93 -10.05 7.72 14.94
N ILE A 94 -9.07 7.52 15.84
CA ILE A 94 -8.61 6.18 16.20
C ILE A 94 -9.40 5.64 17.39
N PHE A 95 -9.87 4.41 17.24
CA PHE A 95 -10.56 3.64 18.27
C PHE A 95 -10.11 2.18 18.22
N PRO A 96 -10.10 1.44 19.36
CA PRO A 96 -10.07 0.00 19.32
C PRO A 96 -11.30 -0.56 18.59
N PHE A 97 -11.14 -1.62 17.80
CA PHE A 97 -12.20 -2.19 16.98
C PHE A 97 -13.50 -2.48 17.77
N HIS A 98 -13.39 -2.98 19.01
CA HIS A 98 -14.55 -3.27 19.85
C HIS A 98 -15.28 -1.99 20.33
N GLN A 99 -14.63 -0.82 20.30
CA GLN A 99 -15.20 0.47 20.72
C GLN A 99 -15.76 1.31 19.57
N LEU A 100 -15.65 0.83 18.33
CA LEU A 100 -16.20 1.54 17.17
C LEU A 100 -17.72 1.70 17.31
N GLN A 101 -18.18 2.94 17.25
CA GLN A 101 -19.60 3.32 17.32
C GLN A 101 -19.87 4.48 16.38
N SER A 102 -20.93 4.45 15.61
CA SER A 102 -21.42 5.56 14.79
C SER A 102 -22.90 5.37 14.47
N GLU A 103 -23.66 6.44 14.58
CA GLU A 103 -25.04 6.52 14.11
C GLU A 103 -25.15 6.95 12.65
N LYS A 104 -24.07 7.53 12.10
CA LYS A 104 -23.97 7.97 10.71
C LYS A 104 -23.24 6.93 9.88
N GLU A 105 -23.41 7.00 8.57
CA GLU A 105 -22.55 6.26 7.64
C GLU A 105 -21.08 6.67 7.78
N GLY A 106 -20.19 5.78 7.38
CA GLY A 106 -18.76 6.03 7.50
C GLY A 106 -17.91 4.96 6.83
N PHE A 107 -16.61 5.10 7.02
CA PHE A 107 -15.60 4.15 6.58
C PHE A 107 -14.69 3.77 7.76
N VAL A 108 -14.37 2.49 7.86
CA VAL A 108 -13.45 1.94 8.85
C VAL A 108 -12.26 1.29 8.15
N ARG A 109 -11.06 1.60 8.61
CA ARG A 109 -9.84 0.92 8.16
C ARG A 109 -8.92 0.59 9.34
N PRO A 110 -7.98 -0.37 9.21
CA PRO A 110 -6.92 -0.52 10.19
C PRO A 110 -6.08 0.76 10.29
N ASN A 111 -5.57 1.06 11.48
CA ASN A 111 -4.53 2.07 11.64
C ASN A 111 -3.19 1.56 11.09
N SER A 112 -2.92 0.28 11.29
CA SER A 112 -1.65 -0.36 10.92
C SER A 112 -1.51 -0.59 9.41
N GLY A 113 -0.31 -0.30 8.87
CA GLY A 113 0.09 -0.65 7.51
C GLY A 113 0.12 -2.15 7.23
N TRP A 114 0.15 -3.00 8.27
CA TRP A 114 0.02 -4.45 8.15
C TRP A 114 -1.38 -4.93 7.76
N LYS A 115 -2.37 -4.03 7.74
CA LYS A 115 -3.75 -4.28 7.29
C LYS A 115 -4.33 -5.60 7.85
N PRO A 116 -4.45 -5.73 9.18
CA PRO A 116 -4.96 -6.95 9.82
C PRO A 116 -6.39 -7.31 9.42
N PHE A 117 -7.10 -6.39 8.75
CA PHE A 117 -8.38 -6.62 8.07
C PHE A 117 -8.55 -5.63 6.92
N THR A 118 -9.46 -5.96 6.00
CA THR A 118 -9.81 -5.09 4.87
C THR A 118 -10.69 -3.93 5.34
N GLY A 119 -10.36 -2.70 4.93
CA GLY A 119 -11.21 -1.53 5.19
C GLY A 119 -12.61 -1.70 4.60
N PHE A 120 -13.64 -1.18 5.26
CA PHE A 120 -15.03 -1.30 4.84
C PHE A 120 -15.83 -0.05 5.11
N ASP A 121 -16.78 0.24 4.26
CA ASP A 121 -17.80 1.26 4.48
C ASP A 121 -19.08 0.64 5.08
N PHE A 122 -19.87 1.49 5.70
CA PHE A 122 -21.12 1.10 6.32
C PHE A 122 -22.15 2.24 6.20
N SER A 123 -23.43 1.85 6.09
CA SER A 123 -24.55 2.79 6.11
C SER A 123 -24.93 3.19 7.54
N ALA A 124 -25.71 4.25 7.69
CA ALA A 124 -26.20 4.68 9.00
C ALA A 124 -26.93 3.56 9.74
N GLY A 125 -26.48 3.26 10.96
CA GLY A 125 -27.03 2.19 11.81
C GLY A 125 -26.55 0.76 11.49
N GLU A 126 -25.70 0.56 10.47
CA GLU A 126 -25.24 -0.79 10.02
C GLU A 126 -23.84 -1.19 10.52
N LEU A 127 -23.12 -0.30 11.22
CA LEU A 127 -21.74 -0.54 11.65
C LEU A 127 -21.56 -1.87 12.39
N GLU A 128 -22.45 -2.26 13.31
CA GLU A 128 -22.31 -3.52 14.04
C GLU A 128 -22.55 -4.75 13.15
N GLN A 129 -23.39 -4.62 12.12
CA GLN A 129 -23.58 -5.68 11.13
C GLN A 129 -22.30 -5.91 10.33
N GLU A 130 -21.68 -4.83 9.83
CA GLU A 130 -20.43 -4.89 9.05
C GLU A 130 -19.26 -5.40 9.92
N LYS A 131 -19.14 -4.95 11.17
CA LYS A 131 -18.15 -5.48 12.12
C LYS A 131 -18.28 -6.99 12.32
N ASN A 132 -19.50 -7.49 12.38
CA ASN A 132 -19.76 -8.94 12.52
C ASN A 132 -19.42 -9.69 11.23
N ALA A 133 -19.72 -9.13 10.05
CA ALA A 133 -19.37 -9.72 8.77
C ALA A 133 -17.85 -9.86 8.62
N ILE A 134 -17.08 -8.79 8.92
CA ILE A 134 -15.62 -8.82 8.87
C ILE A 134 -15.05 -9.86 9.85
N ARG A 135 -15.56 -9.95 11.08
CA ARG A 135 -15.11 -10.96 12.06
C ARG A 135 -15.34 -12.40 11.62
N GLN A 136 -16.32 -12.65 10.76
CA GLN A 136 -16.59 -13.99 10.23
C GLN A 136 -15.58 -14.39 9.14
N VAL A 137 -15.08 -13.43 8.39
CA VAL A 137 -14.17 -13.64 7.27
C VAL A 137 -12.70 -13.50 7.71
N GLU A 138 -12.43 -12.53 8.56
CA GLU A 138 -11.08 -12.17 9.01
C GLU A 138 -10.98 -12.27 10.55
N LYS A 139 -9.81 -12.72 11.03
CA LYS A 139 -9.54 -12.86 12.48
C LYS A 139 -9.16 -11.50 13.08
N VAL A 140 -10.09 -10.58 13.19
CA VAL A 140 -9.84 -9.26 13.75
C VAL A 140 -9.69 -9.32 15.27
N ASN A 141 -8.53 -8.80 15.76
CA ASN A 141 -8.34 -8.62 17.20
C ASN A 141 -9.30 -7.51 17.71
N PRO A 142 -10.10 -7.75 18.77
CA PRO A 142 -10.99 -6.72 19.33
C PRO A 142 -10.27 -5.43 19.75
N PHE A 143 -9.00 -5.48 20.09
CA PHE A 143 -8.19 -4.34 20.50
C PHE A 143 -7.38 -3.72 19.34
N GLU A 144 -7.53 -4.22 18.12
CA GLU A 144 -6.91 -3.63 16.93
C GLU A 144 -7.30 -2.16 16.81
N LEU A 145 -6.31 -1.29 16.59
CA LEU A 145 -6.55 0.13 16.39
C LEU A 145 -7.08 0.38 14.98
N CYS A 146 -8.22 1.03 14.92
CA CYS A 146 -8.92 1.32 13.68
C CYS A 146 -9.18 2.81 13.55
N VAL A 147 -9.22 3.26 12.34
CA VAL A 147 -9.61 4.62 11.95
C VAL A 147 -11.07 4.59 11.54
N LEU A 148 -11.88 5.40 12.19
CA LEU A 148 -13.26 5.71 11.80
C LEU A 148 -13.30 7.11 11.21
N CYS A 149 -13.74 7.24 9.98
CA CYS A 149 -13.89 8.53 9.30
C CYS A 149 -15.23 8.61 8.56
N GLU A 150 -15.55 9.79 8.05
CA GLU A 150 -16.69 9.96 7.16
C GLU A 150 -16.47 9.18 5.86
N LYS A 151 -17.55 8.60 5.33
CA LYS A 151 -17.52 7.98 4.00
C LYS A 151 -17.25 9.07 2.97
N LYS A 152 -16.23 8.87 2.13
CA LYS A 152 -15.87 9.77 1.02
C LYS A 152 -16.27 9.11 -0.30
N GLN A 153 -16.76 9.90 -1.23
CA GLN A 153 -16.88 9.47 -2.61
C GLN A 153 -15.57 9.83 -3.30
N ILE A 154 -14.98 8.85 -3.92
CA ILE A 154 -13.78 9.02 -4.74
C ILE A 154 -14.13 8.71 -6.19
N SER A 155 -13.51 9.42 -7.12
CA SER A 155 -13.70 9.16 -8.54
C SER A 155 -12.86 7.93 -8.94
N GLN A 156 -11.77 8.15 -9.60
CA GLN A 156 -10.84 7.11 -9.98
C GLN A 156 -9.60 7.16 -9.10
N GLU A 157 -9.10 6.02 -8.70
CA GLU A 157 -7.88 5.90 -7.91
C GLU A 157 -6.69 5.58 -8.82
N PHE A 158 -5.55 6.20 -8.54
CA PHE A 158 -4.28 6.01 -9.24
C PHE A 158 -3.20 5.63 -8.26
N ARG A 159 -2.33 4.71 -8.67
CA ARG A 159 -1.17 4.25 -7.92
C ARG A 159 0.13 4.72 -8.55
N PHE A 160 0.98 5.33 -7.72
CA PHE A 160 2.30 5.82 -8.11
C PHE A 160 3.38 5.08 -7.33
N TRP A 161 4.37 4.53 -8.04
CA TRP A 161 5.55 3.89 -7.45
C TRP A 161 6.68 4.91 -7.37
N ILE A 162 7.21 5.09 -6.16
CA ILE A 162 8.23 6.07 -5.83
C ILE A 162 9.50 5.34 -5.41
N ILE A 163 10.62 5.65 -6.05
CA ILE A 163 11.96 5.16 -5.71
C ILE A 163 12.88 6.35 -5.58
N GLU A 164 13.63 6.47 -4.49
CA GLU A 164 14.52 7.60 -4.16
C GLU A 164 13.84 8.97 -4.27
N GLY A 165 12.56 9.04 -3.94
CA GLY A 165 11.78 10.27 -4.04
C GLY A 165 11.38 10.66 -5.46
N GLU A 166 11.55 9.79 -6.44
CA GLU A 166 11.17 10.03 -7.83
C GLU A 166 10.02 9.11 -8.26
N VAL A 167 9.08 9.64 -9.04
CA VAL A 167 8.01 8.83 -9.65
C VAL A 167 8.60 7.98 -10.76
N VAL A 168 8.56 6.66 -10.60
CA VAL A 168 9.11 5.71 -11.57
C VAL A 168 8.06 5.26 -12.59
N THR A 169 6.88 4.91 -12.12
CA THR A 169 5.74 4.49 -12.96
C THR A 169 4.44 4.70 -12.21
N HIS A 170 3.33 4.71 -12.93
CA HIS A 170 2.00 4.84 -12.32
C HIS A 170 0.92 4.19 -13.18
N SER A 171 -0.25 3.98 -12.59
CA SER A 171 -1.43 3.42 -13.29
C SER A 171 -2.71 3.74 -12.54
N SER A 172 -3.82 3.89 -13.26
CA SER A 172 -5.14 3.81 -12.67
C SER A 172 -5.41 2.40 -12.14
N TYR A 173 -6.21 2.31 -11.06
CA TYR A 173 -6.84 1.05 -10.69
C TYR A 173 -7.89 0.69 -11.75
N SER A 174 -7.88 -0.57 -12.18
CA SER A 174 -8.99 -1.14 -12.92
C SER A 174 -9.99 -1.69 -11.92
N PHE A 175 -11.01 -0.91 -11.57
CA PHE A 175 -12.22 -1.49 -10.99
C PHE A 175 -13.12 -1.97 -12.15
N ASP A 176 -14.05 -2.88 -11.89
CA ASP A 176 -14.93 -3.58 -12.86
C ASP A 176 -15.86 -2.65 -13.71
N ASP A 177 -15.49 -1.42 -13.93
CA ASP A 177 -16.22 -0.43 -14.74
C ASP A 177 -16.00 -0.59 -16.26
N GLY A 178 -15.17 -1.56 -16.66
CA GLY A 178 -14.87 -1.88 -18.06
C GLY A 178 -13.90 -0.93 -18.76
N HIS A 179 -13.29 -0.01 -18.02
CA HIS A 179 -12.23 0.83 -18.57
C HIS A 179 -10.87 0.12 -18.51
N GLU A 180 -10.12 0.20 -19.61
CA GLU A 180 -8.72 -0.25 -19.62
C GLU A 180 -7.89 0.65 -18.70
N PRO A 181 -6.97 0.07 -17.91
CA PRO A 181 -6.06 0.87 -17.07
C PRO A 181 -5.24 1.83 -17.93
N TYR A 182 -5.00 3.03 -17.42
CA TYR A 182 -4.24 4.07 -18.12
C TYR A 182 -3.36 4.86 -17.14
N GLN A 183 -2.40 5.60 -17.70
CA GLN A 183 -1.59 6.58 -16.98
C GLN A 183 -2.22 7.96 -17.10
N ASP A 184 -2.19 8.74 -16.03
CA ASP A 184 -2.65 10.13 -16.01
C ASP A 184 -1.64 11.02 -15.28
N ASP A 185 -0.91 11.78 -16.06
CA ASP A 185 0.13 12.70 -15.56
C ASP A 185 -0.45 13.91 -14.82
N SER A 186 -1.76 14.13 -14.81
CA SER A 186 -2.38 15.28 -14.13
C SER A 186 -2.13 15.27 -12.62
N PHE A 187 -1.90 14.11 -12.02
CA PHE A 187 -1.55 13.97 -10.60
C PHE A 187 -0.07 14.24 -10.28
N LEU A 188 0.83 14.24 -11.26
CA LEU A 188 2.28 14.38 -11.01
C LEU A 188 2.66 15.60 -10.17
N PRO A 189 2.10 16.82 -10.39
CA PRO A 189 2.42 17.96 -9.53
C PRO A 189 2.05 17.74 -8.06
N PHE A 190 0.90 17.09 -7.81
CA PHE A 190 0.44 16.77 -6.46
C PHE A 190 1.28 15.66 -5.83
N VAL A 191 1.55 14.58 -6.56
CA VAL A 191 2.39 13.46 -6.07
C VAL A 191 3.79 13.95 -5.74
N ASN A 192 4.41 14.78 -6.58
CA ASN A 192 5.72 15.38 -6.30
C ASN A 192 5.71 16.25 -5.04
N HIS A 193 4.62 16.99 -4.79
CA HIS A 193 4.45 17.71 -3.52
C HIS A 193 4.36 16.75 -2.33
N VAL A 194 3.60 15.67 -2.44
CA VAL A 194 3.49 14.64 -1.40
C VAL A 194 4.84 13.98 -1.12
N VAL A 195 5.60 13.63 -2.17
CA VAL A 195 6.96 13.10 -2.04
C VAL A 195 7.86 14.04 -1.24
N GLN A 196 7.81 15.34 -1.49
CA GLN A 196 8.56 16.34 -0.70
C GLN A 196 8.15 16.35 0.78
N LEU A 197 6.87 16.17 1.10
CA LEU A 197 6.41 16.05 2.49
C LEU A 197 6.94 14.77 3.16
N LEU A 198 7.18 13.71 2.40
CA LEU A 198 7.68 12.42 2.86
C LEU A 198 9.22 12.32 2.86
N GLU A 199 9.94 13.27 2.25
CA GLU A 199 11.38 13.20 1.94
C GLU A 199 12.25 12.74 3.12
N THR A 200 11.96 13.21 4.34
CA THR A 200 12.73 12.85 5.54
C THR A 200 12.28 11.54 6.19
N THR A 201 11.19 10.95 5.70
CA THR A 201 10.52 9.82 6.36
C THR A 201 10.51 8.58 5.47
N CYS A 202 10.24 8.74 4.18
CA CYS A 202 10.10 7.64 3.25
C CYS A 202 10.38 8.12 1.82
N GLN A 203 11.44 7.62 1.21
CA GLN A 203 11.80 7.91 -0.18
C GLN A 203 11.40 6.79 -1.14
N ASN A 204 11.02 5.64 -0.60
CA ASN A 204 10.65 4.45 -1.37
C ASN A 204 9.30 3.95 -0.90
N CYS A 205 8.26 4.20 -1.67
CA CYS A 205 6.88 3.84 -1.31
C CYS A 205 5.98 3.78 -2.53
N VAL A 206 4.75 3.39 -2.27
CA VAL A 206 3.65 3.50 -3.23
C VAL A 206 2.63 4.49 -2.68
N ILE A 207 2.23 5.46 -3.50
CA ILE A 207 1.25 6.48 -3.14
C ILE A 207 -0.01 6.26 -3.97
N ASP A 208 -1.13 6.01 -3.30
CA ASP A 208 -2.44 5.94 -3.94
C ASP A 208 -3.13 7.30 -3.82
N VAL A 209 -3.64 7.83 -4.93
CA VAL A 209 -4.28 9.14 -5.02
C VAL A 209 -5.62 9.07 -5.74
N CYS A 210 -6.49 10.01 -5.44
CA CYS A 210 -7.77 10.19 -6.12
C CYS A 210 -8.15 11.67 -6.18
N TYR A 211 -9.21 11.99 -6.90
CA TYR A 211 -9.93 13.26 -6.71
C TYR A 211 -11.06 13.07 -5.70
N ASP A 212 -11.16 13.98 -4.75
CA ASP A 212 -12.32 14.07 -3.85
C ASP A 212 -13.57 14.64 -4.57
N GLU A 213 -14.67 14.78 -3.84
CA GLU A 213 -15.94 15.30 -4.37
C GLU A 213 -15.86 16.74 -4.89
N MET A 214 -14.87 17.51 -4.44
CA MET A 214 -14.62 18.89 -4.88
C MET A 214 -13.72 18.95 -6.12
N GLY A 215 -13.15 17.82 -6.53
CA GLY A 215 -12.16 17.72 -7.60
C GLY A 215 -10.74 18.05 -7.15
N ASP A 216 -10.49 18.10 -5.84
CA ASP A 216 -9.15 18.30 -5.29
C ASP A 216 -8.41 16.95 -5.19
N PRO A 217 -7.12 16.90 -5.57
CA PRO A 217 -6.33 15.68 -5.43
C PRO A 217 -6.06 15.37 -3.96
N LYS A 218 -6.21 14.10 -3.58
CA LYS A 218 -5.99 13.59 -2.22
C LYS A 218 -5.18 12.30 -2.26
N VAL A 219 -4.38 12.08 -1.22
CA VAL A 219 -3.75 10.79 -0.95
C VAL A 219 -4.78 9.88 -0.30
N VAL A 220 -5.00 8.70 -0.87
CA VAL A 220 -5.83 7.65 -0.26
C VAL A 220 -5.03 6.94 0.82
N GLU A 221 -3.80 6.53 0.47
CA GLU A 221 -2.85 5.89 1.39
C GLU A 221 -1.41 5.88 0.84
N VAL A 222 -0.46 5.70 1.75
CA VAL A 222 0.95 5.38 1.42
C VAL A 222 1.19 3.92 1.80
N ASN A 223 1.76 3.15 0.89
CA ASN A 223 1.93 1.71 1.01
C ASN A 223 3.39 1.30 0.78
N ALA A 224 3.75 0.11 1.29
CA ALA A 224 5.04 -0.53 1.01
C ALA A 224 5.11 -1.03 -0.44
N ILE A 225 6.26 -0.87 -1.09
CA ILE A 225 6.48 -1.30 -2.47
C ILE A 225 6.33 -2.82 -2.60
N SER A 226 6.96 -3.56 -1.69
CA SER A 226 7.02 -5.03 -1.73
C SER A 226 5.65 -5.71 -1.65
N THR A 227 4.64 -5.04 -1.06
CA THR A 227 3.30 -5.60 -0.90
C THR A 227 2.22 -4.91 -1.73
N SER A 228 2.61 -4.00 -2.61
CA SER A 228 1.68 -3.29 -3.49
C SER A 228 1.46 -4.04 -4.80
N GLY A 229 0.19 -4.24 -5.15
CA GLY A 229 -0.20 -4.90 -6.41
C GLY A 229 0.22 -4.08 -7.63
N TRP A 230 0.64 -4.78 -8.68
CA TRP A 230 0.91 -4.19 -9.99
C TRP A 230 -0.40 -4.07 -10.78
N TYR A 231 -0.58 -2.97 -11.49
CA TYR A 231 -1.80 -2.70 -12.25
C TYR A 231 -1.47 -2.41 -13.72
N GLY A 232 -2.40 -2.71 -14.60
CA GLY A 232 -2.23 -2.94 -16.03
C GLY A 232 -1.52 -1.87 -16.86
N ALA A 233 -1.54 -0.60 -16.50
CA ALA A 233 -0.84 0.46 -17.24
C ALA A 233 0.54 0.81 -16.66
N MET A 234 0.94 0.23 -15.51
CA MET A 234 2.28 0.42 -14.98
C MET A 234 3.32 -0.28 -15.86
N GLU A 235 4.55 0.20 -15.83
CA GLU A 235 5.67 -0.37 -16.55
C GLU A 235 6.60 -1.14 -15.62
N PRO A 236 6.45 -2.50 -15.48
CA PRO A 236 7.24 -3.28 -14.54
C PRO A 236 8.75 -3.19 -14.75
N ASN A 237 9.20 -3.02 -16.01
CA ASN A 237 10.61 -2.85 -16.33
C ASN A 237 11.19 -1.58 -15.68
N LEU A 238 10.44 -0.47 -15.66
CA LEU A 238 10.92 0.77 -15.04
C LEU A 238 11.09 0.57 -13.53
N LEU A 239 10.12 -0.04 -12.86
CA LEU A 239 10.19 -0.30 -11.43
C LEU A 239 11.37 -1.23 -11.09
N VAL A 240 11.52 -2.34 -11.80
CA VAL A 240 12.59 -3.31 -11.57
C VAL A 240 13.97 -2.69 -11.80
N ASN A 241 14.14 -1.91 -12.89
CA ASN A 241 15.40 -1.24 -13.20
C ASN A 241 15.77 -0.20 -12.12
N ALA A 242 14.82 0.62 -11.68
CA ALA A 242 15.08 1.62 -10.65
C ALA A 242 15.51 0.96 -9.32
N ILE A 243 14.89 -0.16 -8.96
CA ILE A 243 15.30 -0.92 -7.76
C ILE A 243 16.67 -1.56 -7.96
N GLU A 244 16.97 -2.13 -9.14
CA GLU A 244 18.29 -2.72 -9.42
C GLU A 244 19.40 -1.68 -9.31
N GLU A 245 19.17 -0.45 -9.79
CA GLU A 245 20.11 0.67 -9.65
C GLU A 245 20.43 0.99 -8.19
N LEU A 246 19.42 1.02 -7.30
CA LEU A 246 19.63 1.20 -5.87
C LEU A 246 20.61 0.18 -5.29
N TYR A 247 20.40 -1.10 -5.58
CA TYR A 247 21.24 -2.19 -5.07
C TYR A 247 22.65 -2.25 -5.69
N LEU A 248 22.90 -1.52 -6.77
CA LEU A 248 24.24 -1.40 -7.39
C LEU A 248 25.06 -0.27 -6.79
N HIS A 249 24.42 0.68 -6.13
CA HIS A 249 25.06 1.87 -5.55
C HIS A 249 25.35 1.75 -4.04
N ASP A 250 24.78 0.73 -3.36
CA ASP A 250 25.08 0.32 -1.99
C ASP A 250 26.18 -0.78 -1.95
#